data_0d1a71d4e5c93856cb617b4953a18435
#
_entry.id   0d1a71d4e5c93856cb617b4953a18435
#
_cell.length_a   1.000
_cell.length_b   1.000
_cell.length_c   1.000
_cell.angle_alpha   90.00
_cell.angle_beta   90.00
_cell.angle_gamma   90.00
#
_symmetry.space_group_name_H-M   'P 1'
#
loop_
_entity.id
_entity.type
_entity.pdbx_description
1 polymer ?
#
loop_
_entity_poly.entity_id
_entity_poly.type
_entity_poly.pdbx_seq_one_letter_code
_entity_poly.pdbx_strand_id
1 'polypeptide(L)'
;MREIDPGIYVETDQRGANYSAIIAEDGVVVLDTPVVPEQARAFRDELQRLSGGLPFRYIINTDHHRGHILGNQFFQPTPVIAHEQAWKHMKGYGDNFKQRVIDSFKKEPEIQAQFTDIQIVVPKVTFSHRLDIVRGGRDIRIIKVGGHTAATSVVFLPRERLLFVGDAVWVDQHPYMAQANSKEWLDGLTFIRKLKADRIVPGRGPVCEREATEKMSEYIRYLRARVRLYYRQNRTKQETAQSVLREVAGWFPIVPSLKSKTESQIKQGIGRIWNEMDKAAKAKEKAASQAKSEAEMEEEEGSDE
;
A
#
# COMPACT_ATOMS: atom_id res chain seq x y z
N MET A 1 -8.85 -12.06 -16.36
CA MET A 1 -7.36 -12.00 -16.20
C MET A 1 -6.72 -11.78 -17.55
N ARG A 2 -5.69 -10.95 -17.64
CA ARG A 2 -4.99 -10.60 -18.88
C ARG A 2 -3.52 -10.97 -18.79
N GLU A 3 -2.99 -11.67 -19.80
CA GLU A 3 -1.55 -11.87 -19.95
C GLU A 3 -0.90 -10.57 -20.46
N ILE A 4 0.09 -10.06 -19.78
CA ILE A 4 0.80 -8.82 -20.13
C ILE A 4 2.23 -9.06 -20.58
N ASP A 5 2.76 -10.25 -20.27
CA ASP A 5 4.06 -10.75 -20.72
C ASP A 5 4.01 -12.29 -20.67
N PRO A 6 4.81 -13.06 -21.42
CA PRO A 6 4.75 -14.51 -21.40
C PRO A 6 4.78 -15.10 -19.99
N GLY A 7 3.69 -15.75 -19.59
CA GLY A 7 3.49 -16.34 -18.26
C GLY A 7 3.23 -15.33 -17.14
N ILE A 8 2.94 -14.05 -17.44
CA ILE A 8 2.66 -13.03 -16.43
C ILE A 8 1.24 -12.51 -16.64
N TYR A 9 0.39 -12.74 -15.65
CA TYR A 9 -1.03 -12.45 -15.67
C TYR A 9 -1.41 -11.40 -14.64
N VAL A 10 -2.30 -10.48 -15.01
CA VAL A 10 -2.77 -9.37 -14.17
C VAL A 10 -4.28 -9.26 -14.23
N GLU A 11 -4.89 -8.92 -13.10
CA GLU A 11 -6.30 -8.55 -12.99
C GLU A 11 -6.42 -7.17 -12.35
N THR A 12 -7.02 -6.22 -13.07
CA THR A 12 -7.02 -4.79 -12.69
C THR A 12 -8.40 -4.20 -12.45
N ASP A 13 -9.46 -4.89 -12.83
CA ASP A 13 -10.83 -4.35 -12.84
C ASP A 13 -11.72 -4.96 -11.75
N GLN A 14 -11.10 -5.55 -10.75
CA GLN A 14 -11.81 -6.22 -9.67
C GLN A 14 -11.89 -5.36 -8.40
N ARG A 15 -12.73 -5.79 -7.48
CA ARG A 15 -12.82 -5.18 -6.17
C ARG A 15 -11.55 -5.45 -5.35
N GLY A 16 -11.07 -4.45 -4.67
CA GLY A 16 -9.87 -4.56 -3.85
C GLY A 16 -8.64 -4.02 -4.56
N ALA A 17 -7.47 -4.53 -4.26
CA ALA A 17 -6.25 -4.25 -4.99
C ALA A 17 -6.19 -5.08 -6.27
N ASN A 18 -5.41 -4.63 -7.24
CA ASN A 18 -5.00 -5.46 -8.35
C ASN A 18 -4.20 -6.66 -7.82
N TYR A 19 -4.33 -7.79 -8.49
CA TYR A 19 -3.58 -8.99 -8.17
C TYR A 19 -3.03 -9.63 -9.44
N SER A 20 -1.98 -10.40 -9.27
CA SER A 20 -1.21 -10.89 -10.42
C SER A 20 -0.63 -12.26 -10.16
N ALA A 21 -0.15 -12.93 -11.19
CA ALA A 21 0.59 -14.17 -11.08
C ALA A 21 1.73 -14.24 -12.11
N ILE A 22 2.79 -14.92 -11.70
CA ILE A 22 3.93 -15.28 -12.52
C ILE A 22 3.97 -16.79 -12.61
N ILE A 23 3.72 -17.32 -13.80
CA ILE A 23 3.92 -18.75 -14.11
C ILE A 23 5.38 -18.92 -14.54
N ALA A 24 6.13 -19.61 -13.71
CA ALA A 24 7.51 -19.99 -13.96
C ALA A 24 7.59 -21.47 -14.38
N GLU A 25 8.75 -21.95 -14.82
CA GLU A 25 8.94 -23.34 -15.29
C GLU A 25 8.56 -24.39 -14.23
N ASP A 26 8.73 -24.08 -12.96
CA ASP A 26 8.57 -25.02 -11.85
C ASP A 26 7.44 -24.68 -10.88
N GLY A 27 6.59 -23.71 -11.19
CA GLY A 27 5.45 -23.34 -10.35
C GLY A 27 4.94 -21.94 -10.55
N VAL A 28 3.94 -21.58 -9.75
CA VAL A 28 3.24 -20.29 -9.81
C VAL A 28 3.59 -19.44 -8.59
N VAL A 29 3.92 -18.18 -8.83
CA VAL A 29 4.06 -17.13 -7.79
C VAL A 29 2.88 -16.18 -7.91
N VAL A 30 2.13 -16.03 -6.83
CA VAL A 30 0.96 -15.13 -6.76
C VAL A 30 1.40 -13.80 -6.12
N LEU A 31 0.98 -12.68 -6.70
CA LEU A 31 1.26 -11.33 -6.20
C LEU A 31 -0.06 -10.69 -5.77
N ASP A 32 -0.23 -10.52 -4.47
CA ASP A 32 -1.48 -10.15 -3.83
C ASP A 32 -2.64 -11.10 -4.17
N THR A 33 -3.74 -11.01 -3.44
CA THR A 33 -4.87 -11.92 -3.62
C THR A 33 -6.19 -11.17 -3.57
N PRO A 34 -7.21 -11.65 -4.31
CA PRO A 34 -8.54 -11.02 -4.31
C PRO A 34 -9.15 -10.89 -2.93
N VAL A 35 -9.87 -9.80 -2.70
CA VAL A 35 -10.56 -9.57 -1.43
C VAL A 35 -11.84 -10.39 -1.31
N VAL A 36 -12.52 -10.69 -2.42
CA VAL A 36 -13.77 -11.45 -2.45
C VAL A 36 -13.48 -12.94 -2.56
N PRO A 37 -14.03 -13.79 -1.67
CA PRO A 37 -13.74 -15.22 -1.63
C PRO A 37 -13.97 -15.96 -2.94
N GLU A 38 -15.08 -15.70 -3.62
CA GLU A 38 -15.41 -16.30 -4.93
C GLU A 38 -14.38 -15.92 -5.99
N GLN A 39 -13.99 -14.65 -6.06
CA GLN A 39 -12.95 -14.19 -6.98
C GLN A 39 -11.60 -14.85 -6.67
N ALA A 40 -11.27 -15.07 -5.40
CA ALA A 40 -10.02 -15.71 -5.01
C ALA A 40 -10.00 -17.21 -5.42
N ARG A 41 -11.12 -17.92 -5.30
CA ARG A 41 -11.24 -19.29 -5.79
C ARG A 41 -11.14 -19.33 -7.33
N ALA A 42 -11.90 -18.48 -8.02
CA ALA A 42 -11.88 -18.42 -9.48
C ALA A 42 -10.46 -18.07 -10.01
N PHE A 43 -9.75 -17.16 -9.34
CA PHE A 43 -8.37 -16.81 -9.69
C PHE A 43 -7.42 -18.01 -9.51
N ARG A 44 -7.52 -18.71 -8.38
CA ARG A 44 -6.74 -19.93 -8.14
C ARG A 44 -6.99 -21.00 -9.21
N ASP A 45 -8.26 -21.28 -9.50
CA ASP A 45 -8.64 -22.34 -10.43
C ASP A 45 -8.20 -22.01 -11.87
N GLU A 46 -8.30 -20.75 -12.27
CA GLU A 46 -7.81 -20.28 -13.57
C GLU A 46 -6.26 -20.39 -13.65
N LEU A 47 -5.54 -20.06 -12.60
CA LEU A 47 -4.08 -20.23 -12.56
C LEU A 47 -3.66 -21.71 -12.66
N GLN A 48 -4.41 -22.61 -12.01
CA GLN A 48 -4.18 -24.06 -12.15
C GLN A 48 -4.39 -24.51 -13.59
N ARG A 49 -5.42 -24.02 -14.26
CA ARG A 49 -5.70 -24.33 -15.67
C ARG A 49 -4.59 -23.80 -16.58
N LEU A 50 -4.18 -22.53 -16.43
CA LEU A 50 -3.18 -21.86 -17.27
C LEU A 50 -1.78 -22.44 -17.07
N SER A 51 -1.45 -22.86 -15.86
CA SER A 51 -0.15 -23.44 -15.52
C SER A 51 -0.04 -24.93 -15.84
N GLY A 52 -1.13 -25.57 -16.30
CA GLY A 52 -1.13 -27.03 -16.48
C GLY A 52 -1.02 -27.82 -15.17
N GLY A 53 -1.51 -27.25 -14.05
CA GLY A 53 -1.47 -27.90 -12.74
C GLY A 53 -0.17 -27.72 -11.98
N LEU A 54 0.70 -26.78 -12.36
CA LEU A 54 1.92 -26.49 -11.61
C LEU A 54 1.59 -26.04 -10.17
N PRO A 55 2.43 -26.39 -9.17
CA PRO A 55 2.19 -26.04 -7.79
C PRO A 55 2.35 -24.53 -7.54
N PHE A 56 1.53 -23.97 -6.65
CA PHE A 56 1.76 -22.65 -6.10
C PHE A 56 2.99 -22.67 -5.18
N ARG A 57 3.98 -21.83 -5.48
CA ARG A 57 5.25 -21.79 -4.76
C ARG A 57 5.25 -20.76 -3.66
N TYR A 58 4.77 -19.56 -3.97
CA TYR A 58 4.71 -18.45 -3.03
C TYR A 58 3.50 -17.58 -3.32
N ILE A 59 3.01 -16.94 -2.24
CA ILE A 59 2.17 -15.75 -2.32
C ILE A 59 3.02 -14.60 -1.81
N ILE A 60 3.16 -13.52 -2.58
CA ILE A 60 3.86 -12.31 -2.17
C ILE A 60 2.82 -11.23 -1.91
N ASN A 61 2.70 -10.76 -0.67
CA ASN A 61 1.85 -9.62 -0.38
C ASN A 61 2.65 -8.33 -0.38
N THR A 62 2.22 -7.37 -1.20
CA THR A 62 2.84 -6.04 -1.30
C THR A 62 2.48 -5.14 -0.14
N ASP A 63 1.37 -5.43 0.55
CA ASP A 63 0.87 -4.70 1.72
C ASP A 63 0.10 -5.64 2.66
N HIS A 64 -0.25 -5.15 3.88
CA HIS A 64 -1.05 -5.89 4.85
C HIS A 64 -2.56 -5.56 4.80
N HIS A 65 -2.97 -4.60 3.97
CA HIS A 65 -4.38 -4.24 3.87
C HIS A 65 -5.21 -5.39 3.30
N ARG A 66 -6.47 -5.50 3.77
CA ARG A 66 -7.38 -6.58 3.40
C ARG A 66 -7.51 -6.83 1.90
N GLY A 67 -7.34 -5.78 1.08
CA GLY A 67 -7.40 -5.87 -0.37
C GLY A 67 -6.28 -6.67 -1.01
N HIS A 68 -5.22 -7.01 -0.27
CA HIS A 68 -4.05 -7.74 -0.73
C HIS A 68 -3.95 -9.15 -0.14
N ILE A 69 -4.62 -9.42 0.99
CA ILE A 69 -4.32 -10.60 1.83
C ILE A 69 -5.47 -11.57 2.05
N LEU A 70 -6.75 -11.15 1.90
CA LEU A 70 -7.87 -12.00 2.31
C LEU A 70 -8.02 -13.26 1.47
N GLY A 71 -7.61 -13.24 0.22
CA GLY A 71 -7.61 -14.40 -0.64
C GLY A 71 -6.51 -15.42 -0.34
N ASN A 72 -5.49 -15.10 0.47
CA ASN A 72 -4.38 -16.01 0.80
C ASN A 72 -4.87 -17.37 1.32
N GLN A 73 -5.96 -17.40 2.06
CA GLN A 73 -6.54 -18.62 2.63
C GLN A 73 -6.94 -19.66 1.59
N PHE A 74 -7.26 -19.24 0.37
CA PHE A 74 -7.70 -20.13 -0.72
C PHE A 74 -6.52 -20.78 -1.47
N PHE A 75 -5.30 -20.37 -1.17
CA PHE A 75 -4.07 -20.88 -1.77
C PHE A 75 -3.25 -21.77 -0.82
N GLN A 76 -3.80 -22.04 0.38
CA GLN A 76 -3.08 -22.88 1.34
C GLN A 76 -2.88 -24.32 0.82
N PRO A 77 -1.73 -24.96 1.12
CA PRO A 77 -0.69 -24.59 2.13
C PRO A 77 0.46 -23.69 1.61
N THR A 78 0.26 -22.95 0.53
CA THR A 78 1.30 -22.09 -0.08
C THR A 78 1.88 -21.09 0.92
N PRO A 79 3.22 -20.99 1.06
CA PRO A 79 3.82 -20.03 1.98
C PRO A 79 3.64 -18.58 1.49
N VAL A 80 3.29 -17.70 2.43
CA VAL A 80 3.17 -16.26 2.20
C VAL A 80 4.48 -15.56 2.54
N ILE A 81 4.92 -14.67 1.65
CA ILE A 81 6.07 -13.76 1.81
C ILE A 81 5.54 -12.34 1.93
N ALA A 82 5.99 -11.59 2.93
CA ALA A 82 5.69 -10.16 3.05
C ALA A 82 6.75 -9.45 3.89
N HIS A 83 6.73 -8.11 3.87
CA HIS A 83 7.58 -7.32 4.74
C HIS A 83 7.27 -7.58 6.23
N GLU A 84 8.27 -7.54 7.10
CA GLU A 84 8.11 -7.79 8.55
C GLU A 84 7.03 -6.93 9.22
N GLN A 85 6.83 -5.69 8.76
CA GLN A 85 5.76 -4.84 9.27
C GLN A 85 4.37 -5.36 8.86
N ALA A 86 4.22 -5.97 7.68
CA ALA A 86 2.98 -6.66 7.31
C ALA A 86 2.70 -7.83 8.25
N TRP A 87 3.69 -8.63 8.54
CA TRP A 87 3.58 -9.73 9.51
C TRP A 87 3.15 -9.24 10.90
N LYS A 88 3.76 -8.16 11.42
CA LYS A 88 3.40 -7.56 12.72
C LYS A 88 1.92 -7.13 12.76
N HIS A 89 1.45 -6.47 11.69
CA HIS A 89 0.05 -6.05 11.57
C HIS A 89 -0.90 -7.24 11.47
N MET A 90 -0.61 -8.19 10.59
CA MET A 90 -1.47 -9.34 10.34
C MET A 90 -1.62 -10.26 11.55
N LYS A 91 -0.58 -10.40 12.39
CA LYS A 91 -0.69 -11.11 13.68
C LYS A 91 -1.72 -10.49 14.62
N GLY A 92 -1.96 -9.20 14.52
CA GLY A 92 -2.95 -8.49 15.32
C GLY A 92 -4.38 -8.53 14.75
N TYR A 93 -4.61 -9.18 13.61
CA TYR A 93 -5.92 -9.26 12.97
C TYR A 93 -6.78 -10.36 13.61
N GLY A 94 -7.46 -10.01 14.70
CA GLY A 94 -8.43 -10.86 15.39
C GLY A 94 -9.87 -10.63 14.91
N ASP A 95 -10.84 -11.04 15.72
CA ASP A 95 -12.27 -11.04 15.39
C ASP A 95 -12.83 -9.66 15.05
N ASN A 96 -12.35 -8.61 15.73
CA ASN A 96 -12.73 -7.23 15.40
C ASN A 96 -12.32 -6.82 13.96
N PHE A 97 -11.19 -7.33 13.46
CA PHE A 97 -10.80 -7.09 12.08
C PHE A 97 -11.72 -7.85 11.13
N LYS A 98 -11.97 -9.13 11.40
CA LYS A 98 -12.86 -9.98 10.60
C LYS A 98 -14.28 -9.39 10.53
N GLN A 99 -14.83 -8.94 11.67
CA GLN A 99 -16.14 -8.31 11.71
C GLN A 99 -16.20 -7.04 10.86
N ARG A 100 -15.17 -6.16 10.94
CA ARG A 100 -15.11 -4.98 10.07
C ARG A 100 -15.02 -5.32 8.57
N VAL A 101 -14.41 -6.45 8.21
CA VAL A 101 -14.42 -6.94 6.82
C VAL A 101 -15.85 -7.29 6.43
N ILE A 102 -16.55 -8.10 7.20
CA ILE A 102 -17.93 -8.51 6.96
C ILE A 102 -18.86 -7.29 6.86
N ASP A 103 -18.77 -6.36 7.82
CA ASP A 103 -19.60 -5.15 7.87
C ASP A 103 -19.38 -4.22 6.67
N SER A 104 -18.18 -4.27 6.08
CA SER A 104 -17.88 -3.44 4.90
C SER A 104 -18.67 -3.85 3.65
N PHE A 105 -19.26 -5.04 3.65
CA PHE A 105 -20.09 -5.59 2.58
C PHE A 105 -21.59 -5.63 2.94
N LYS A 106 -22.02 -4.99 4.03
CA LYS A 106 -23.42 -5.03 4.49
C LYS A 106 -24.47 -4.56 3.47
N LYS A 107 -24.04 -3.79 2.45
CA LYS A 107 -24.90 -3.35 1.35
C LYS A 107 -24.94 -4.35 0.18
N GLU A 108 -24.20 -5.43 0.27
CA GLU A 108 -24.01 -6.45 -0.75
C GLU A 108 -24.13 -7.83 -0.10
N PRO A 109 -25.36 -8.26 0.28
CA PRO A 109 -25.59 -9.45 1.10
C PRO A 109 -25.00 -10.74 0.47
N GLU A 110 -25.03 -10.86 -0.86
CA GLU A 110 -24.48 -12.01 -1.59
C GLU A 110 -22.96 -12.11 -1.43
N ILE A 111 -22.26 -10.97 -1.43
CA ILE A 111 -20.81 -10.93 -1.18
C ILE A 111 -20.54 -11.12 0.32
N GLN A 112 -21.32 -10.47 1.18
CA GLN A 112 -21.20 -10.61 2.63
C GLN A 112 -21.33 -12.07 3.09
N ALA A 113 -22.27 -12.80 2.52
CA ALA A 113 -22.50 -14.22 2.84
C ALA A 113 -21.30 -15.13 2.51
N GLN A 114 -20.38 -14.69 1.65
CA GLN A 114 -19.18 -15.46 1.31
C GLN A 114 -18.10 -15.41 2.42
N PHE A 115 -18.22 -14.48 3.37
CA PHE A 115 -17.28 -14.30 4.48
C PHE A 115 -17.69 -15.07 5.74
N THR A 116 -18.05 -16.34 5.60
CA THR A 116 -18.50 -17.18 6.73
C THR A 116 -17.36 -17.60 7.67
N ASP A 117 -16.16 -17.79 7.11
CA ASP A 117 -14.96 -18.19 7.86
C ASP A 117 -13.72 -17.47 7.27
N ILE A 118 -13.40 -16.31 7.84
CA ILE A 118 -12.22 -15.54 7.44
C ILE A 118 -11.01 -16.06 8.20
N GLN A 119 -10.05 -16.60 7.47
CA GLN A 119 -8.75 -16.99 8.01
C GLN A 119 -7.67 -15.99 7.56
N ILE A 120 -6.97 -15.42 8.53
CA ILE A 120 -5.81 -14.54 8.25
C ILE A 120 -4.56 -15.41 8.17
N VAL A 121 -4.07 -15.59 6.96
CA VAL A 121 -2.83 -16.34 6.71
C VAL A 121 -1.64 -15.42 6.90
N VAL A 122 -0.98 -15.56 8.04
CA VAL A 122 0.19 -14.75 8.41
C VAL A 122 1.41 -15.18 7.58
N PRO A 123 2.26 -14.25 7.11
CA PRO A 123 3.48 -14.57 6.38
C PRO A 123 4.39 -15.56 7.12
N LYS A 124 4.85 -16.59 6.41
CA LYS A 124 5.83 -17.56 6.90
C LYS A 124 7.27 -17.14 6.59
N VAL A 125 7.45 -16.31 5.58
CA VAL A 125 8.74 -15.73 5.20
C VAL A 125 8.62 -14.22 5.28
N THR A 126 9.53 -13.57 6.01
CA THR A 126 9.56 -12.11 6.13
C THR A 126 10.91 -11.56 5.68
N PHE A 127 10.90 -10.31 5.23
CA PHE A 127 12.12 -9.56 4.91
C PHE A 127 12.02 -8.13 5.46
N SER A 128 13.17 -7.46 5.64
CA SER A 128 13.23 -6.09 6.15
C SER A 128 13.47 -5.04 5.07
N HIS A 129 14.32 -5.35 4.08
CA HIS A 129 14.67 -4.39 3.01
C HIS A 129 14.43 -4.95 1.61
N ARG A 130 14.97 -6.14 1.34
CA ARG A 130 14.91 -6.79 0.04
C ARG A 130 14.96 -8.32 0.20
N LEU A 131 14.26 -9.01 -0.68
CA LEU A 131 14.34 -10.44 -0.86
C LEU A 131 14.37 -10.73 -2.36
N ASP A 132 15.34 -11.54 -2.80
CA ASP A 132 15.46 -11.97 -4.18
C ASP A 132 15.10 -13.45 -4.26
N ILE A 133 14.27 -13.81 -5.25
CA ILE A 133 13.88 -15.17 -5.58
C ILE A 133 14.32 -15.43 -7.02
N VAL A 134 15.28 -16.34 -7.20
CA VAL A 134 15.70 -16.82 -8.52
C VAL A 134 15.18 -18.23 -8.68
N ARG A 135 14.17 -18.41 -9.53
CA ARG A 135 13.46 -19.68 -9.65
C ARG A 135 12.75 -19.82 -10.99
N GLY A 136 12.75 -21.05 -11.55
CA GLY A 136 11.97 -21.37 -12.77
C GLY A 136 12.24 -20.39 -13.91
N GLY A 137 13.50 -19.99 -14.12
CA GLY A 137 13.88 -19.02 -15.15
C GLY A 137 13.54 -17.55 -14.83
N ARG A 138 12.95 -17.24 -13.66
CA ARG A 138 12.56 -15.89 -13.24
C ARG A 138 13.50 -15.31 -12.18
N ASP A 139 13.77 -14.01 -12.28
CA ASP A 139 14.45 -13.18 -11.28
C ASP A 139 13.38 -12.23 -10.68
N ILE A 140 12.96 -12.51 -9.45
CA ILE A 140 11.88 -11.78 -8.76
C ILE A 140 12.49 -11.05 -7.58
N ARG A 141 12.47 -9.72 -7.60
CA ARG A 141 13.03 -8.86 -6.55
C ARG A 141 11.91 -8.19 -5.77
N ILE A 142 11.80 -8.50 -4.50
CA ILE A 142 10.83 -7.92 -3.57
C ILE A 142 11.56 -6.84 -2.77
N ILE A 143 11.12 -5.58 -2.84
CA ILE A 143 11.84 -4.46 -2.26
C ILE A 143 10.88 -3.61 -1.42
N LYS A 144 11.25 -3.33 -0.17
CA LYS A 144 10.50 -2.41 0.70
C LYS A 144 10.65 -0.99 0.18
N VAL A 145 9.54 -0.28 0.04
CA VAL A 145 9.52 1.15 -0.33
C VAL A 145 8.82 2.01 0.73
N GLY A 146 7.88 1.45 1.47
CA GLY A 146 7.10 2.18 2.47
C GLY A 146 6.14 3.21 1.86
N GLY A 147 5.71 4.14 2.67
CA GLY A 147 4.92 5.30 2.26
C GLY A 147 3.43 5.13 2.41
N HIS A 148 2.74 4.31 1.62
CA HIS A 148 1.31 4.03 1.78
C HIS A 148 1.04 3.34 3.14
N THR A 149 1.85 2.35 3.47
CA THR A 149 2.04 1.82 4.83
C THR A 149 3.52 1.62 5.11
N ALA A 150 3.87 1.29 6.35
CA ALA A 150 5.24 0.91 6.70
C ALA A 150 5.68 -0.41 6.05
N ALA A 151 4.72 -1.22 5.59
CA ALA A 151 4.95 -2.54 4.97
C ALA A 151 5.01 -2.49 3.44
N THR A 152 4.61 -1.39 2.82
CA THR A 152 4.47 -1.30 1.36
C THR A 152 5.75 -1.70 0.65
N SER A 153 5.62 -2.68 -0.24
CA SER A 153 6.71 -3.29 -0.98
C SER A 153 6.36 -3.36 -2.46
N VAL A 154 7.37 -3.43 -3.30
CA VAL A 154 7.24 -3.60 -4.75
C VAL A 154 7.89 -4.90 -5.19
N VAL A 155 7.40 -5.47 -6.30
CA VAL A 155 7.98 -6.66 -6.92
C VAL A 155 8.47 -6.29 -8.30
N PHE A 156 9.78 -6.41 -8.52
CA PHE A 156 10.44 -6.05 -9.77
C PHE A 156 10.96 -7.29 -10.49
N LEU A 157 10.62 -7.40 -11.76
CA LEU A 157 11.12 -8.39 -12.70
C LEU A 157 12.10 -7.70 -13.66
N PRO A 158 13.41 -7.77 -13.41
CA PRO A 158 14.40 -6.98 -14.17
C PRO A 158 14.50 -7.35 -15.65
N ARG A 159 14.34 -8.64 -15.98
CA ARG A 159 14.42 -9.11 -17.37
C ARG A 159 13.25 -8.64 -18.21
N GLU A 160 12.05 -8.68 -17.61
CA GLU A 160 10.80 -8.25 -18.22
C GLU A 160 10.59 -6.74 -18.15
N ARG A 161 11.44 -6.04 -17.39
CA ARG A 161 11.34 -4.61 -17.09
C ARG A 161 9.93 -4.24 -16.58
N LEU A 162 9.37 -5.11 -15.75
CA LEU A 162 8.01 -5.03 -15.21
C LEU A 162 8.05 -4.86 -13.70
N LEU A 163 7.23 -3.96 -13.18
CA LEU A 163 7.18 -3.61 -11.77
C LEU A 163 5.75 -3.65 -11.23
N PHE A 164 5.51 -4.45 -10.20
CA PHE A 164 4.26 -4.46 -9.44
C PHE A 164 4.48 -3.61 -8.19
N VAL A 165 3.69 -2.56 -8.03
CA VAL A 165 3.95 -1.55 -7.00
C VAL A 165 2.93 -1.52 -5.87
N GLY A 166 1.92 -2.42 -5.90
CA GLY A 166 0.86 -2.40 -4.91
C GLY A 166 0.26 -1.00 -4.73
N ASP A 167 -0.23 -0.71 -3.54
CA ASP A 167 -0.87 0.57 -3.23
C ASP A 167 0.12 1.76 -3.14
N ALA A 168 1.40 1.59 -3.52
CA ALA A 168 2.30 2.71 -3.74
C ALA A 168 1.87 3.62 -4.91
N VAL A 169 1.15 3.06 -5.91
CA VAL A 169 0.57 3.82 -7.02
C VAL A 169 -0.90 3.46 -7.22
N TRP A 170 -1.74 4.48 -7.27
CA TRP A 170 -3.14 4.42 -7.66
C TRP A 170 -3.33 5.24 -8.92
N VAL A 171 -3.94 4.66 -9.95
CA VAL A 171 -4.17 5.33 -11.22
C VAL A 171 -5.60 5.86 -11.26
N ASP A 172 -5.74 7.15 -11.56
CA ASP A 172 -7.00 7.88 -11.69
C ASP A 172 -7.97 7.76 -10.51
N GLN A 173 -7.42 7.59 -9.31
CA GLN A 173 -8.18 7.48 -8.07
C GLN A 173 -7.49 8.22 -6.92
N HIS A 174 -8.27 8.74 -5.97
CA HIS A 174 -7.74 9.29 -4.73
C HIS A 174 -7.19 8.16 -3.85
N PRO A 175 -5.89 8.19 -3.49
CA PRO A 175 -5.30 7.12 -2.70
C PRO A 175 -5.80 7.16 -1.24
N TYR A 176 -5.92 5.98 -0.64
CA TYR A 176 -6.13 5.87 0.79
C TYR A 176 -4.83 6.17 1.55
N MET A 177 -4.85 7.14 2.46
CA MET A 177 -3.64 7.65 3.12
C MET A 177 -3.69 7.60 4.66
N ALA A 178 -4.70 6.98 5.25
CA ALA A 178 -4.89 7.04 6.71
C ALA A 178 -3.75 6.43 7.54
N GLN A 179 -2.96 5.52 6.96
CA GLN A 179 -1.79 4.91 7.59
C GLN A 179 -0.47 5.36 6.95
N ALA A 180 -0.53 6.31 6.02
CA ALA A 180 0.62 6.73 5.24
C ALA A 180 1.66 7.50 6.07
N ASN A 181 2.90 7.43 5.59
CA ASN A 181 3.95 8.41 5.82
C ASN A 181 4.17 9.15 4.50
N SER A 182 3.65 10.36 4.41
CA SER A 182 3.62 11.09 3.14
C SER A 182 5.00 11.50 2.62
N LYS A 183 6.00 11.65 3.49
CA LYS A 183 7.39 11.90 3.08
C LYS A 183 8.02 10.63 2.53
N GLU A 184 7.94 9.54 3.28
CA GLU A 184 8.47 8.24 2.87
C GLU A 184 7.82 7.78 1.54
N TRP A 185 6.54 8.11 1.32
CA TRP A 185 5.87 7.78 0.05
C TRP A 185 6.48 8.52 -1.14
N LEU A 186 6.81 9.80 -1.00
CA LEU A 186 7.51 10.55 -2.05
C LEU A 186 8.91 9.99 -2.33
N ASP A 187 9.63 9.57 -1.27
CA ASP A 187 10.93 8.92 -1.39
C ASP A 187 10.80 7.56 -2.11
N GLY A 188 9.79 6.75 -1.74
CA GLY A 188 9.44 5.49 -2.39
C GLY A 188 9.08 5.64 -3.87
N LEU A 189 8.24 6.62 -4.24
CA LEU A 189 7.92 6.91 -5.63
C LEU A 189 9.16 7.36 -6.44
N THR A 190 10.07 8.08 -5.81
CA THR A 190 11.35 8.45 -6.43
C THR A 190 12.24 7.22 -6.66
N PHE A 191 12.27 6.30 -5.71
CA PHE A 191 12.98 5.03 -5.86
C PHE A 191 12.37 4.16 -6.97
N ILE A 192 11.05 4.02 -7.02
CA ILE A 192 10.32 3.28 -8.07
C ILE A 192 10.75 3.74 -9.46
N ARG A 193 10.82 5.06 -9.70
CA ARG A 193 11.27 5.63 -10.98
C ARG A 193 12.71 5.28 -11.36
N LYS A 194 13.59 5.01 -10.38
CA LYS A 194 14.99 4.61 -10.63
C LYS A 194 15.12 3.16 -11.09
N LEU A 195 14.13 2.30 -10.86
CA LEU A 195 14.14 0.89 -11.27
C LEU A 195 14.02 0.71 -12.79
N LYS A 196 13.70 1.77 -13.54
CA LYS A 196 13.64 1.80 -15.01
C LYS A 196 12.76 0.67 -15.60
N ALA A 197 11.62 0.41 -14.97
CA ALA A 197 10.59 -0.46 -15.52
C ALA A 197 9.89 0.22 -16.70
N ASP A 198 9.56 -0.56 -17.72
CA ASP A 198 8.81 -0.06 -18.88
C ASP A 198 7.30 -0.09 -18.60
N ARG A 199 6.86 -1.05 -17.79
CA ARG A 199 5.46 -1.21 -17.41
C ARG A 199 5.34 -1.34 -15.90
N ILE A 200 4.29 -0.73 -15.35
CA ILE A 200 3.98 -0.72 -13.93
C ILE A 200 2.57 -1.25 -13.71
N VAL A 201 2.44 -2.26 -12.87
CA VAL A 201 1.15 -2.74 -12.37
C VAL A 201 0.88 -2.03 -11.04
N PRO A 202 -0.06 -1.08 -11.00
CA PRO A 202 -0.40 -0.35 -9.77
C PRO A 202 -1.23 -1.21 -8.83
N GLY A 203 -1.40 -0.77 -7.59
CA GLY A 203 -2.36 -1.41 -6.67
C GLY A 203 -3.80 -1.18 -7.08
N ARG A 204 -4.09 -0.06 -7.77
CA ARG A 204 -5.43 0.30 -8.24
C ARG A 204 -5.37 0.93 -9.62
N GLY A 205 -6.32 0.53 -10.47
CA GLY A 205 -6.47 1.04 -11.84
C GLY A 205 -5.64 0.25 -12.86
N PRO A 206 -5.61 0.70 -14.14
CA PRO A 206 -5.00 -0.03 -15.23
C PRO A 206 -3.48 -0.11 -15.12
N VAL A 207 -2.87 -1.07 -15.81
CA VAL A 207 -1.41 -1.11 -16.04
C VAL A 207 -1.00 0.22 -16.66
N CYS A 208 0.10 0.78 -16.16
CA CYS A 208 0.54 2.13 -16.48
C CYS A 208 2.06 2.19 -16.71
N GLU A 209 2.53 3.38 -16.97
CA GLU A 209 3.93 3.71 -17.13
C GLU A 209 4.40 4.67 -16.05
N ARG A 210 5.60 5.19 -16.16
CA ARG A 210 6.28 6.05 -15.19
C ARG A 210 5.47 7.30 -14.81
N GLU A 211 4.73 7.86 -15.75
CA GLU A 211 3.93 9.08 -15.60
C GLU A 211 2.91 8.98 -14.44
N ALA A 212 2.36 7.79 -14.22
CA ALA A 212 1.46 7.57 -13.10
C ALA A 212 2.14 7.80 -11.73
N THR A 213 3.43 7.47 -11.62
CA THR A 213 4.21 7.74 -10.39
C THR A 213 4.49 9.22 -10.20
N GLU A 214 4.62 9.97 -11.29
CA GLU A 214 4.83 11.42 -11.27
C GLU A 214 3.54 12.12 -10.84
N LYS A 215 2.41 11.78 -11.46
CA LYS A 215 1.07 12.27 -11.08
C LYS A 215 0.75 12.01 -9.60
N MET A 216 1.06 10.81 -9.10
CA MET A 216 0.91 10.47 -7.68
C MET A 216 1.83 11.34 -6.80
N SER A 217 3.07 11.56 -7.21
CA SER A 217 4.01 12.43 -6.48
C SER A 217 3.54 13.88 -6.43
N GLU A 218 2.98 14.40 -7.52
CA GLU A 218 2.42 15.74 -7.59
C GLU A 218 1.25 15.90 -6.63
N TYR A 219 0.31 14.94 -6.65
CA TYR A 219 -0.82 14.93 -5.74
C TYR A 219 -0.38 14.96 -4.26
N ILE A 220 0.55 14.08 -3.87
CA ILE A 220 1.05 14.03 -2.49
C ILE A 220 1.79 15.32 -2.12
N ARG A 221 2.62 15.87 -3.01
CA ARG A 221 3.31 17.15 -2.78
C ARG A 221 2.31 18.29 -2.60
N TYR A 222 1.27 18.35 -3.43
CA TYR A 222 0.23 19.35 -3.31
C TYR A 222 -0.47 19.25 -1.95
N LEU A 223 -0.95 18.07 -1.56
CA LEU A 223 -1.55 17.86 -0.24
C LEU A 223 -0.63 18.35 0.89
N ARG A 224 0.65 17.95 0.86
CA ARG A 224 1.64 18.37 1.88
C ARG A 224 1.84 19.89 1.91
N ALA A 225 1.90 20.53 0.75
CA ALA A 225 2.07 21.99 0.66
C ALA A 225 0.87 22.72 1.24
N ARG A 226 -0.36 22.29 0.87
CA ARG A 226 -1.59 22.92 1.36
C ARG A 226 -1.80 22.71 2.87
N VAL A 227 -1.57 21.49 3.37
CA VAL A 227 -1.64 21.20 4.80
C VAL A 227 -0.62 22.03 5.57
N ARG A 228 0.61 22.15 5.07
CA ARG A 228 1.64 22.99 5.71
C ARG A 228 1.25 24.46 5.76
N LEU A 229 0.65 24.98 4.69
CA LEU A 229 0.18 26.36 4.64
C LEU A 229 -0.87 26.61 5.72
N TYR A 230 -1.90 25.78 5.79
CA TYR A 230 -2.97 25.92 6.77
C TYR A 230 -2.52 25.67 8.20
N TYR A 231 -1.60 24.74 8.42
CA TYR A 231 -0.98 24.50 9.72
C TYR A 231 -0.25 25.75 10.23
N ARG A 232 0.53 26.41 9.37
CA ARG A 232 1.22 27.67 9.70
C ARG A 232 0.28 28.83 9.96
N GLN A 233 -0.94 28.79 9.45
CA GLN A 233 -2.03 29.73 9.72
C GLN A 233 -2.81 29.39 11.01
N ASN A 234 -2.31 28.44 11.81
CA ASN A 234 -2.94 27.94 13.04
C ASN A 234 -4.36 27.40 12.83
N ARG A 235 -4.67 26.91 11.63
CA ARG A 235 -5.96 26.25 11.39
C ARG A 235 -5.99 24.88 12.03
N THR A 236 -7.13 24.53 12.59
CA THR A 236 -7.37 23.20 13.13
C THR A 236 -7.25 22.10 12.05
N LYS A 237 -7.03 20.88 12.48
CA LYS A 237 -7.01 19.70 11.61
C LYS A 237 -8.32 19.57 10.79
N GLN A 238 -9.47 19.87 11.42
CA GLN A 238 -10.79 19.77 10.77
C GLN A 238 -10.96 20.82 9.69
N GLU A 239 -10.66 22.10 9.97
CA GLU A 239 -10.72 23.20 9.01
C GLU A 239 -9.77 22.96 7.83
N THR A 240 -8.55 22.49 8.12
CA THR A 240 -7.57 22.13 7.10
C THR A 240 -8.10 21.02 6.20
N ALA A 241 -8.67 19.94 6.78
CA ALA A 241 -9.21 18.82 6.00
C ALA A 241 -10.37 19.26 5.09
N GLN A 242 -11.24 20.16 5.58
CA GLN A 242 -12.36 20.69 4.80
C GLN A 242 -11.90 21.58 3.64
N SER A 243 -10.91 22.44 3.89
CA SER A 243 -10.39 23.36 2.87
C SER A 243 -9.63 22.62 1.76
N VAL A 244 -8.70 21.74 2.14
CA VAL A 244 -7.90 20.98 1.18
C VAL A 244 -8.77 20.01 0.38
N LEU A 245 -9.79 19.38 0.99
CA LEU A 245 -10.73 18.54 0.24
C LEU A 245 -11.35 19.29 -0.95
N ARG A 246 -11.81 20.51 -0.76
CA ARG A 246 -12.41 21.32 -1.84
C ARG A 246 -11.43 21.60 -2.97
N GLU A 247 -10.15 21.71 -2.66
CA GLU A 247 -9.09 21.98 -3.64
C GLU A 247 -8.72 20.74 -4.46
N VAL A 248 -8.80 19.53 -3.85
CA VAL A 248 -8.30 18.30 -4.49
C VAL A 248 -9.41 17.38 -4.99
N ALA A 249 -10.67 17.61 -4.67
CA ALA A 249 -11.77 16.73 -5.07
C ALA A 249 -11.87 16.51 -6.59
N GLY A 250 -11.41 17.48 -7.40
CA GLY A 250 -11.41 17.41 -8.85
C GLY A 250 -10.13 16.80 -9.48
N TRP A 251 -9.15 16.36 -8.67
CA TRP A 251 -7.91 15.81 -9.22
C TRP A 251 -8.10 14.45 -9.91
N PHE A 252 -8.99 13.66 -9.37
CA PHE A 252 -9.33 12.35 -9.91
C PHE A 252 -10.85 12.18 -9.95
N PRO A 253 -11.38 11.37 -10.86
CA PRO A 253 -12.81 11.07 -10.93
C PRO A 253 -13.31 10.45 -9.62
N ILE A 254 -14.48 10.91 -9.17
CA ILE A 254 -15.17 10.31 -8.02
C ILE A 254 -16.47 9.69 -8.51
N VAL A 255 -16.60 8.39 -8.34
CA VAL A 255 -17.83 7.67 -8.66
C VAL A 255 -18.98 8.21 -7.77
N PRO A 256 -20.10 8.68 -8.33
CA PRO A 256 -21.16 9.36 -7.57
C PRO A 256 -21.66 8.54 -6.36
N SER A 257 -21.86 7.23 -6.53
CA SER A 257 -22.29 6.34 -5.45
C SER A 257 -21.27 6.16 -4.32
N LEU A 258 -20.01 6.48 -4.55
CA LEU A 258 -18.90 6.39 -3.59
C LEU A 258 -18.43 7.75 -3.08
N LYS A 259 -19.06 8.86 -3.49
CA LYS A 259 -18.63 10.23 -3.19
C LYS A 259 -18.37 10.46 -1.69
N SER A 260 -19.34 10.19 -0.85
CA SER A 260 -19.18 10.39 0.60
C SER A 260 -18.03 9.56 1.21
N LYS A 261 -17.86 8.32 0.75
CA LYS A 261 -16.76 7.43 1.17
C LYS A 261 -15.41 7.99 0.73
N THR A 262 -15.30 8.40 -0.54
CA THR A 262 -14.05 8.94 -1.11
C THR A 262 -13.67 10.25 -0.42
N GLU A 263 -14.60 11.17 -0.22
CA GLU A 263 -14.37 12.43 0.51
C GLU A 263 -13.90 12.17 1.95
N SER A 264 -14.49 11.17 2.63
CA SER A 264 -14.06 10.77 3.96
C SER A 264 -12.62 10.22 3.95
N GLN A 265 -12.26 9.42 2.96
CA GLN A 265 -10.89 8.90 2.79
C GLN A 265 -9.87 10.02 2.52
N ILE A 266 -10.22 10.99 1.67
CA ILE A 266 -9.38 12.16 1.39
C ILE A 266 -9.16 12.95 2.69
N LYS A 267 -10.21 13.25 3.47
CA LYS A 267 -10.11 13.95 4.76
C LYS A 267 -9.23 13.22 5.76
N GLN A 268 -9.32 11.88 5.82
CA GLN A 268 -8.45 11.05 6.67
C GLN A 268 -6.97 11.20 6.26
N GLY A 269 -6.68 11.18 4.96
CA GLY A 269 -5.33 11.38 4.43
C GLY A 269 -4.78 12.77 4.75
N ILE A 270 -5.58 13.82 4.56
CA ILE A 270 -5.20 15.19 4.93
C ILE A 270 -4.92 15.28 6.43
N GLY A 271 -5.79 14.70 7.25
CA GLY A 271 -5.62 14.66 8.70
C GLY A 271 -4.37 13.87 9.13
N ARG A 272 -3.98 12.86 8.37
CA ARG A 272 -2.72 12.12 8.60
C ARG A 272 -1.51 13.00 8.33
N ILE A 273 -1.49 13.73 7.22
CA ILE A 273 -0.43 14.68 6.89
C ILE A 273 -0.36 15.81 7.93
N TRP A 274 -1.50 16.32 8.41
CA TRP A 274 -1.55 17.31 9.48
C TRP A 274 -0.87 16.79 10.76
N ASN A 275 -1.16 15.55 11.18
CA ASN A 275 -0.51 14.91 12.33
C ASN A 275 1.01 14.74 12.12
N GLU A 276 1.47 14.49 10.90
CA GLU A 276 2.91 14.44 10.58
C GLU A 276 3.58 15.80 10.80
N MET A 277 2.90 16.90 10.40
CA MET A 277 3.40 18.28 10.60
C MET A 277 3.44 18.66 12.09
N ASP A 278 2.36 18.38 12.82
CA ASP A 278 2.26 18.65 14.25
C ASP A 278 3.32 17.90 15.05
N LYS A 279 3.52 16.59 14.77
CA LYS A 279 4.56 15.80 15.40
C LYS A 279 5.96 16.35 15.12
N ALA A 280 6.22 16.79 13.88
CA ALA A 280 7.50 17.36 13.49
C ALA A 280 7.74 18.74 14.16
N ALA A 281 6.71 19.57 14.31
CA ALA A 281 6.79 20.85 15.00
C ALA A 281 7.12 20.65 16.49
N LYS A 282 6.35 19.80 17.18
CA LYS A 282 6.58 19.48 18.61
C LYS A 282 7.96 18.87 18.87
N ALA A 283 8.47 18.04 17.96
CA ALA A 283 9.81 17.49 18.08
C ALA A 283 10.89 18.56 17.99
N LYS A 284 10.71 19.56 17.10
CA LYS A 284 11.64 20.71 16.97
C LYS A 284 11.63 21.60 18.20
N GLU A 285 10.44 21.90 18.74
CA GLU A 285 10.27 22.70 19.96
C GLU A 285 10.96 22.04 21.14
N LYS A 286 10.75 20.71 21.31
CA LYS A 286 11.40 19.95 22.37
C LYS A 286 12.93 19.96 22.24
N ALA A 287 13.45 19.76 21.03
CA ALA A 287 14.90 19.79 20.79
C ALA A 287 15.50 21.18 21.05
N ALA A 288 14.80 22.25 20.66
CA ALA A 288 15.23 23.63 20.92
C ALA A 288 15.22 23.96 22.42
N SER A 289 14.22 23.48 23.18
CA SER A 289 14.14 23.67 24.63
C SER A 289 15.26 22.92 25.36
N GLN A 290 15.58 21.69 24.91
CA GLN A 290 16.69 20.91 25.49
C GLN A 290 18.05 21.59 25.25
N ALA A 291 18.31 22.01 24.01
CA ALA A 291 19.57 22.70 23.67
C ALA A 291 19.75 24.02 24.47
N LYS A 292 18.63 24.74 24.72
CA LYS A 292 18.69 25.95 25.53
C LYS A 292 19.03 25.65 27.00
N SER A 293 18.42 24.60 27.57
CA SER A 293 18.71 24.18 28.95
C SER A 293 20.14 23.68 29.13
N GLU A 294 20.68 22.95 28.14
CA GLU A 294 22.08 22.50 28.15
C GLU A 294 23.06 23.67 28.09
N ALA A 295 22.80 24.69 27.24
CA ALA A 295 23.62 25.89 27.14
C ALA A 295 23.59 26.73 28.45
N GLU A 296 22.42 26.87 29.09
CA GLU A 296 22.27 27.57 30.35
C GLU A 296 23.06 26.86 31.50
N MET A 297 23.10 25.53 31.51
CA MET A 297 23.90 24.77 32.51
C MET A 297 25.40 24.93 32.27
N GLU A 298 25.86 24.90 31.02
CA GLU A 298 27.29 25.11 30.71
C GLU A 298 27.76 26.52 31.05
N GLU A 299 26.90 27.56 30.91
CA GLU A 299 27.22 28.92 31.33
C GLU A 299 27.30 29.08 32.83
N GLU A 300 26.46 28.39 33.61
CA GLU A 300 26.53 28.39 35.08
C GLU A 300 27.78 27.67 35.61
N GLU A 301 28.14 26.50 35.05
CA GLU A 301 29.36 25.77 35.46
C GLU A 301 30.66 26.53 35.08
N GLY A 302 30.67 27.28 33.99
CA GLY A 302 31.85 28.11 33.57
C GLY A 302 32.00 29.43 34.33
N SER A 303 31.03 29.85 35.14
CA SER A 303 31.07 31.06 35.95
C SER A 303 31.62 30.87 37.36
N ASP A 304 31.77 29.60 37.78
CA ASP A 304 32.29 29.24 39.15
C ASP A 304 33.82 28.92 39.17
N GLU A 305 34.52 29.05 38.02
CA GLU A 305 35.99 29.01 37.93
C GLU A 305 36.55 30.44 37.84
#